data_545cfa5cc2f2dd5cf4c3716a11c4e737
#
_entry.id   545cfa5cc2f2dd5cf4c3716a11c4e737
#
_cell.length_a   1.000
_cell.length_b   1.000
_cell.length_c   1.000
_cell.angle_alpha   90.00
_cell.angle_beta   90.00
_cell.angle_gamma   90.00
#
_symmetry.space_group_name_H-M   'P 1'
#
loop_
_entity.id
_entity.type
_entity.pdbx_description
1 polymer ?
#
loop_
_entity_poly.entity_id
_entity_poly.type
_entity_poly.pdbx_seq_one_letter_code
_entity_poly.pdbx_strand_id
1 'polypeptide(L)'
;MGKNKLKKFDDLQGYPHVFQYPFSALQEKGFEMQGKWGKQFFKNENPIVLELGCGKGEYAVGLAKRYPQKNFIGIDIKGARMWSGAKQALEEGINNVAFLRTNIELIDRFFAKGEVSEIWITFPDPQMKKVRKRLTSTRFMQLYQNILSPEGLIHLKSDSPFMYTYTCEMVKANGYPVQVSTDDLYHSGITDDILEIKTFYEQQWLERGMNIKYIRFVCQPREQFIEPDVDIPCLLYTSDAADDLIGV
;
A
#
# COMPACT_ATOMS: atom_id res chain seq x y z
N MET A 1 -1.86 7.73 26.97
CA MET A 1 -2.54 7.00 25.86
C MET A 1 -4.00 6.87 26.20
N GLY A 2 -4.93 7.28 25.31
CA GLY A 2 -6.36 7.21 25.62
C GLY A 2 -6.84 5.76 25.75
N LYS A 3 -7.77 5.49 26.68
CA LYS A 3 -8.40 4.19 26.92
C LYS A 3 -8.87 3.47 25.64
N ASN A 4 -9.34 4.22 24.63
CA ASN A 4 -9.78 3.69 23.34
C ASN A 4 -8.66 3.06 22.49
N LYS A 5 -7.40 3.47 22.66
CA LYS A 5 -6.27 2.92 21.87
C LYS A 5 -5.88 1.53 22.35
N LEU A 6 -5.85 1.32 23.67
CA LEU A 6 -5.56 -0.01 24.26
C LEU A 6 -6.64 -1.00 23.87
N LYS A 7 -7.92 -0.63 24.02
CA LYS A 7 -9.03 -1.49 23.62
C LYS A 7 -8.94 -1.93 22.14
N LYS A 8 -8.58 -1.01 21.23
CA LYS A 8 -8.40 -1.37 19.80
C LYS A 8 -7.28 -2.39 19.58
N PHE A 9 -6.20 -2.34 20.36
CA PHE A 9 -5.14 -3.34 20.26
C PHE A 9 -5.58 -4.70 20.81
N ASP A 10 -6.35 -4.71 21.90
CA ASP A 10 -6.91 -5.94 22.46
C ASP A 10 -7.89 -6.60 21.48
N ASP A 11 -8.79 -5.81 20.88
CA ASP A 11 -9.72 -6.27 19.84
C ASP A 11 -8.96 -6.93 18.68
N LEU A 12 -7.89 -6.27 18.17
CA LEU A 12 -7.09 -6.79 17.05
C LEU A 12 -6.41 -8.13 17.34
N GLN A 13 -6.11 -8.44 18.60
CA GLN A 13 -5.56 -9.75 18.96
C GLN A 13 -6.60 -10.87 18.81
N GLY A 14 -7.87 -10.55 18.97
CA GLY A 14 -8.98 -11.50 18.81
C GLY A 14 -9.46 -11.68 17.37
N TYR A 15 -9.00 -10.87 16.41
CA TYR A 15 -9.50 -10.95 15.03
C TYR A 15 -8.72 -11.98 14.22
N PRO A 16 -9.37 -13.04 13.68
CA PRO A 16 -8.68 -14.15 13.01
C PRO A 16 -8.00 -13.77 11.70
N HIS A 17 -8.35 -12.65 11.10
CA HIS A 17 -7.79 -12.11 9.84
C HIS A 17 -6.78 -10.98 10.07
N VAL A 18 -6.34 -10.76 11.33
CA VAL A 18 -5.32 -9.78 11.69
C VAL A 18 -4.06 -10.47 12.21
N PHE A 19 -2.96 -10.23 11.53
CA PHE A 19 -1.66 -10.82 11.84
C PHE A 19 -0.73 -9.78 12.44
N GLN A 20 -0.22 -10.06 13.65
CA GLN A 20 0.69 -9.21 14.39
C GLN A 20 1.88 -10.06 14.85
N TYR A 21 3.04 -9.82 14.24
CA TYR A 21 4.25 -10.55 14.58
C TYR A 21 5.30 -9.62 15.19
N PRO A 22 5.79 -9.88 16.43
CA PRO A 22 6.94 -9.20 16.96
C PRO A 22 8.18 -9.50 16.11
N PHE A 23 9.05 -8.51 15.96
CA PHE A 23 10.28 -8.66 15.16
C PHE A 23 11.16 -9.83 15.67
N SER A 24 11.24 -10.03 16.99
CA SER A 24 11.96 -11.15 17.61
C SER A 24 11.44 -12.51 17.14
N ALA A 25 10.13 -12.71 17.17
CA ALA A 25 9.52 -13.96 16.73
C ALA A 25 9.77 -14.21 15.23
N LEU A 26 9.72 -13.15 14.42
CA LEU A 26 10.01 -13.23 13.00
C LEU A 26 11.47 -13.61 12.71
N GLN A 27 12.41 -13.14 13.55
CA GLN A 27 13.84 -13.52 13.41
C GLN A 27 14.10 -14.97 13.81
N GLU A 28 13.46 -15.47 14.87
CA GLU A 28 13.71 -16.81 15.40
C GLU A 28 13.06 -17.92 14.57
N LYS A 29 11.81 -17.71 14.15
CA LYS A 29 10.97 -18.77 13.56
C LYS A 29 10.55 -18.49 12.12
N GLY A 30 10.81 -17.28 11.60
CA GLY A 30 10.24 -16.84 10.35
C GLY A 30 8.72 -16.67 10.42
N PHE A 31 8.07 -16.59 9.28
CA PHE A 31 6.61 -16.51 9.18
C PHE A 31 6.09 -17.79 8.51
N GLU A 32 5.36 -18.59 9.25
CA GLU A 32 4.92 -19.94 8.84
C GLU A 32 4.07 -19.97 7.57
N MET A 33 3.32 -18.88 7.30
CA MET A 33 2.46 -18.77 6.12
C MET A 33 3.17 -18.15 4.90
N GLN A 34 4.45 -17.80 4.99
CA GLN A 34 5.20 -17.30 3.84
C GLN A 34 5.12 -18.30 2.68
N GLY A 35 4.63 -17.86 1.52
CA GLY A 35 4.36 -18.72 0.36
C GLY A 35 3.10 -19.57 0.47
N LYS A 36 2.28 -19.37 1.48
CA LYS A 36 1.11 -20.21 1.76
C LYS A 36 -0.16 -19.42 2.11
N TRP A 37 -0.17 -18.12 1.90
CA TRP A 37 -1.33 -17.26 2.22
C TRP A 37 -2.61 -17.76 1.56
N GLY A 38 -2.57 -18.05 0.26
CA GLY A 38 -3.70 -18.60 -0.46
C GLY A 38 -4.18 -19.91 0.15
N LYS A 39 -3.26 -20.88 0.34
CA LYS A 39 -3.59 -22.22 0.81
C LYS A 39 -3.99 -22.27 2.29
N GLN A 40 -3.28 -21.56 3.16
CA GLN A 40 -3.48 -21.69 4.62
C GLN A 40 -4.52 -20.72 5.18
N PHE A 41 -4.55 -19.47 4.70
CA PHE A 41 -5.50 -18.47 5.19
C PHE A 41 -6.72 -18.32 4.29
N PHE A 42 -6.55 -17.92 3.03
CA PHE A 42 -7.67 -17.64 2.13
C PHE A 42 -8.40 -18.90 1.62
N LYS A 43 -7.77 -20.07 1.69
CA LYS A 43 -8.30 -21.35 1.22
C LYS A 43 -8.66 -21.37 -0.27
N ASN A 44 -7.94 -20.61 -1.07
CA ASN A 44 -8.12 -20.52 -2.52
C ASN A 44 -6.77 -20.15 -3.19
N GLU A 45 -6.76 -20.12 -4.53
CA GLU A 45 -5.60 -19.77 -5.35
C GLU A 45 -5.75 -18.39 -6.04
N ASN A 46 -6.67 -17.56 -5.55
CA ASN A 46 -6.88 -16.24 -6.11
C ASN A 46 -5.63 -15.35 -5.96
N PRO A 47 -5.39 -14.44 -6.91
CA PRO A 47 -4.27 -13.50 -6.84
C PRO A 47 -4.27 -12.69 -5.55
N ILE A 48 -3.10 -12.49 -4.96
CA ILE A 48 -2.92 -11.71 -3.73
C ILE A 48 -2.52 -10.27 -4.10
N VAL A 49 -3.27 -9.33 -3.59
CA VAL A 49 -3.08 -7.88 -3.76
C VAL A 49 -2.77 -7.25 -2.41
N LEU A 50 -1.70 -6.46 -2.35
CA LEU A 50 -1.30 -5.75 -1.13
C LEU A 50 -1.67 -4.27 -1.20
N GLU A 51 -2.16 -3.71 -0.10
CA GLU A 51 -2.22 -2.27 0.13
C GLU A 51 -1.17 -1.88 1.18
N LEU A 52 -0.17 -1.09 0.79
CA LEU A 52 0.91 -0.64 1.66
C LEU A 52 0.60 0.70 2.30
N GLY A 53 0.65 0.76 3.63
CA GLY A 53 0.23 1.92 4.38
C GLY A 53 -1.29 2.05 4.46
N CYS A 54 -2.00 0.94 4.62
CA CYS A 54 -3.47 0.87 4.49
C CYS A 54 -4.26 1.75 5.48
N GLY A 55 -3.61 2.36 6.46
CA GLY A 55 -4.26 3.27 7.39
C GLY A 55 -5.48 2.66 8.08
N LYS A 56 -6.68 3.12 7.73
CA LYS A 56 -7.94 2.57 8.24
C LYS A 56 -8.40 1.29 7.52
N GLY A 57 -7.74 0.88 6.44
CA GLY A 57 -8.09 -0.29 5.64
C GLY A 57 -9.30 -0.10 4.73
N GLU A 58 -9.70 1.15 4.49
CA GLU A 58 -10.89 1.49 3.68
C GLU A 58 -10.75 0.98 2.24
N TYR A 59 -9.55 1.13 1.68
CA TYR A 59 -9.27 0.72 0.31
C TYR A 59 -9.22 -0.82 0.20
N ALA A 60 -8.46 -1.49 1.08
CA ALA A 60 -8.39 -2.97 1.11
C ALA A 60 -9.78 -3.61 1.26
N VAL A 61 -10.63 -3.10 2.18
CA VAL A 61 -11.99 -3.58 2.38
C VAL A 61 -12.87 -3.29 1.15
N GLY A 62 -12.79 -2.08 0.60
CA GLY A 62 -13.54 -1.70 -0.59
C GLY A 62 -13.21 -2.57 -1.80
N LEU A 63 -11.91 -2.86 -2.01
CA LEU A 63 -11.44 -3.76 -3.05
C LEU A 63 -11.92 -5.19 -2.84
N ALA A 64 -11.85 -5.69 -1.60
CA ALA A 64 -12.27 -7.06 -1.28
C ALA A 64 -13.76 -7.30 -1.57
N LYS A 65 -14.60 -6.31 -1.28
CA LYS A 65 -16.04 -6.36 -1.60
C LYS A 65 -16.29 -6.39 -3.12
N ARG A 66 -15.50 -5.62 -3.87
CA ARG A 66 -15.71 -5.44 -5.30
C ARG A 66 -15.16 -6.59 -6.14
N TYR A 67 -14.08 -7.23 -5.65
CA TYR A 67 -13.36 -8.28 -6.37
C TYR A 67 -13.26 -9.57 -5.54
N PRO A 68 -14.35 -10.34 -5.42
CA PRO A 68 -14.34 -11.59 -4.64
C PRO A 68 -13.39 -12.66 -5.23
N GLN A 69 -12.96 -12.51 -6.48
CA GLN A 69 -11.98 -13.36 -7.15
C GLN A 69 -10.52 -13.00 -6.88
N LYS A 70 -10.24 -12.00 -6.02
CA LYS A 70 -8.90 -11.62 -5.55
C LYS A 70 -8.86 -11.65 -4.03
N ASN A 71 -7.67 -11.83 -3.47
CA ASN A 71 -7.39 -11.76 -2.04
C ASN A 71 -6.66 -10.44 -1.74
N PHE A 72 -7.01 -9.78 -0.67
CA PHE A 72 -6.44 -8.47 -0.30
C PHE A 72 -5.78 -8.52 1.06
N ILE A 73 -4.61 -7.88 1.21
CA ILE A 73 -3.91 -7.77 2.48
C ILE A 73 -3.52 -6.31 2.70
N GLY A 74 -4.16 -5.67 3.69
CA GLY A 74 -3.81 -4.32 4.13
C GLY A 74 -2.63 -4.37 5.09
N ILE A 75 -1.57 -3.59 4.82
CA ILE A 75 -0.33 -3.57 5.61
C ILE A 75 -0.11 -2.18 6.20
N ASP A 76 0.05 -2.09 7.52
CA ASP A 76 0.40 -0.87 8.22
C ASP A 76 1.08 -1.19 9.57
N ILE A 77 1.89 -0.27 10.07
CA ILE A 77 2.47 -0.37 11.42
C ILE A 77 1.50 0.16 12.49
N LYS A 78 0.56 1.03 12.09
CA LYS A 78 -0.36 1.71 13.01
C LYS A 78 -1.63 0.90 13.25
N GLY A 79 -1.56 -0.16 14.06
CA GLY A 79 -2.68 -1.05 14.35
C GLY A 79 -3.97 -0.34 14.81
N ALA A 80 -3.88 0.75 15.58
CA ALA A 80 -5.08 1.48 16.02
C ALA A 80 -5.87 2.12 14.86
N ARG A 81 -5.22 2.42 13.71
CA ARG A 81 -5.91 2.86 12.48
C ARG A 81 -6.51 1.67 11.75
N MET A 82 -5.74 0.61 11.53
CA MET A 82 -6.13 -0.65 10.88
C MET A 82 -7.37 -1.29 11.51
N TRP A 83 -7.58 -1.09 12.83
CA TRP A 83 -8.72 -1.61 13.58
C TRP A 83 -10.07 -1.34 12.89
N SER A 84 -10.27 -0.19 12.26
CA SER A 84 -11.55 0.16 11.62
C SER A 84 -11.88 -0.77 10.46
N GLY A 85 -10.95 -0.97 9.53
CA GLY A 85 -11.14 -1.87 8.40
C GLY A 85 -11.22 -3.34 8.83
N ALA A 86 -10.38 -3.74 9.79
CA ALA A 86 -10.41 -5.09 10.33
C ALA A 86 -11.75 -5.39 11.02
N LYS A 87 -12.27 -4.46 11.83
CA LYS A 87 -13.59 -4.60 12.45
C LYS A 87 -14.70 -4.71 11.41
N GLN A 88 -14.69 -3.83 10.41
CA GLN A 88 -15.67 -3.84 9.33
C GLN A 88 -15.65 -5.17 8.57
N ALA A 89 -14.46 -5.66 8.21
CA ALA A 89 -14.32 -6.94 7.52
C ALA A 89 -14.89 -8.11 8.33
N LEU A 90 -14.68 -8.11 9.64
CA LEU A 90 -15.22 -9.11 10.54
C LEU A 90 -16.76 -9.06 10.63
N GLU A 91 -17.30 -7.86 10.87
CA GLU A 91 -18.76 -7.64 11.04
C GLU A 91 -19.55 -7.95 9.76
N GLU A 92 -18.96 -7.67 8.60
CA GLU A 92 -19.59 -7.91 7.30
C GLU A 92 -19.25 -9.29 6.70
N GLY A 93 -18.43 -10.11 7.37
CA GLY A 93 -18.09 -11.46 6.92
C GLY A 93 -17.26 -11.49 5.63
N ILE A 94 -16.38 -10.50 5.42
CA ILE A 94 -15.54 -10.40 4.21
C ILE A 94 -14.34 -11.34 4.37
N ASN A 95 -14.33 -12.44 3.63
CA ASN A 95 -13.37 -13.54 3.82
C ASN A 95 -12.11 -13.43 2.92
N ASN A 96 -12.12 -12.55 1.94
CA ASN A 96 -11.01 -12.33 1.02
C ASN A 96 -10.15 -11.10 1.38
N VAL A 97 -10.18 -10.67 2.64
CA VAL A 97 -9.33 -9.61 3.17
C VAL A 97 -8.64 -10.04 4.45
N ALA A 98 -7.37 -9.67 4.60
CA ALA A 98 -6.57 -9.81 5.82
C ALA A 98 -5.83 -8.51 6.12
N PHE A 99 -5.33 -8.41 7.35
CA PHE A 99 -4.51 -7.28 7.78
C PHE A 99 -3.22 -7.77 8.42
N LEU A 100 -2.09 -7.19 8.00
CA LEU A 100 -0.78 -7.50 8.53
C LEU A 100 -0.17 -6.25 9.18
N ARG A 101 -0.04 -6.28 10.50
CA ARG A 101 0.60 -5.20 11.24
C ARG A 101 2.11 -5.41 11.29
N THR A 102 2.83 -4.73 10.41
CA THR A 102 4.30 -4.80 10.34
C THR A 102 4.89 -3.53 9.75
N ASN A 103 6.22 -3.40 9.83
CA ASN A 103 6.95 -2.42 9.05
C ASN A 103 7.07 -2.91 7.60
N ILE A 104 6.71 -2.08 6.63
CA ILE A 104 6.75 -2.42 5.19
C ILE A 104 8.17 -2.86 4.75
N GLU A 105 9.21 -2.39 5.43
CA GLU A 105 10.61 -2.80 5.18
C GLU A 105 10.89 -4.30 5.44
N LEU A 106 9.96 -5.00 6.05
CA LEU A 106 10.05 -6.44 6.38
C LEU A 106 9.14 -7.31 5.50
N ILE A 107 8.56 -6.75 4.45
CA ILE A 107 7.50 -7.41 3.68
C ILE A 107 7.96 -8.73 3.06
N ASP A 108 9.22 -8.83 2.64
CA ASP A 108 9.83 -10.04 2.09
C ASP A 108 9.98 -11.19 3.11
N ARG A 109 9.75 -10.92 4.40
CA ARG A 109 9.67 -11.94 5.44
C ARG A 109 8.29 -12.59 5.57
N PHE A 110 7.29 -11.95 5.00
CA PHE A 110 5.89 -12.39 5.09
C PHE A 110 5.37 -13.00 3.79
N PHE A 111 5.99 -12.69 2.67
CA PHE A 111 5.59 -13.19 1.35
C PHE A 111 6.78 -13.86 0.65
N ALA A 112 6.51 -14.98 -0.01
CA ALA A 112 7.49 -15.65 -0.84
C ALA A 112 7.60 -15.00 -2.24
N LYS A 113 8.63 -15.37 -2.97
CA LYS A 113 8.86 -14.93 -4.34
C LYS A 113 7.68 -15.33 -5.24
N GLY A 114 7.10 -14.34 -5.92
CA GLY A 114 6.00 -14.55 -6.85
C GLY A 114 4.62 -14.75 -6.19
N GLU A 115 4.51 -14.61 -4.88
CA GLU A 115 3.26 -14.80 -4.14
C GLU A 115 2.27 -13.64 -4.30
N VAL A 116 2.76 -12.46 -4.64
CA VAL A 116 1.96 -11.22 -4.75
C VAL A 116 1.79 -10.84 -6.22
N SER A 117 0.57 -10.53 -6.64
CA SER A 117 0.25 -10.10 -8.00
C SER A 117 0.28 -8.60 -8.19
N GLU A 118 -0.16 -7.85 -7.17
CA GLU A 118 -0.30 -6.38 -7.25
C GLU A 118 0.05 -5.73 -5.91
N ILE A 119 0.64 -4.55 -5.99
CA ILE A 119 0.90 -3.68 -4.83
C ILE A 119 0.24 -2.32 -5.07
N TRP A 120 -0.62 -1.91 -4.14
CA TRP A 120 -1.24 -0.60 -4.09
C TRP A 120 -0.57 0.27 -3.03
N ILE A 121 -0.17 1.46 -3.43
CA ILE A 121 0.40 2.50 -2.57
C ILE A 121 -0.55 3.69 -2.66
N THR A 122 -1.39 3.84 -1.64
CA THR A 122 -2.44 4.86 -1.62
C THR A 122 -2.08 5.96 -0.63
N PHE A 123 -1.93 7.18 -1.11
CA PHE A 123 -1.64 8.39 -0.31
C PHE A 123 -0.47 8.21 0.68
N PRO A 124 0.71 7.73 0.20
CA PRO A 124 1.87 7.57 1.06
C PRO A 124 2.43 8.92 1.48
N ASP A 125 3.09 8.93 2.66
CA ASP A 125 3.95 10.07 3.04
C ASP A 125 5.06 10.24 1.97
N PRO A 126 5.18 11.39 1.34
CA PRO A 126 6.12 11.62 0.23
C PRO A 126 7.59 11.57 0.65
N GLN A 127 7.91 11.63 1.96
CA GLN A 127 9.27 11.49 2.49
C GLN A 127 10.29 12.37 1.75
N MET A 128 10.00 13.65 1.63
CA MET A 128 10.74 14.61 0.77
C MET A 128 12.26 14.62 1.02
N LYS A 129 12.68 14.54 2.28
CA LYS A 129 14.10 14.56 2.69
C LYS A 129 14.74 13.17 2.81
N LYS A 130 13.94 12.09 2.70
CA LYS A 130 14.41 10.71 2.99
C LYS A 130 14.09 9.77 1.83
N VAL A 131 14.82 9.89 0.72
CA VAL A 131 14.61 9.11 -0.50
C VAL A 131 14.39 7.62 -0.21
N ARG A 132 15.26 7.01 0.60
CA ARG A 132 15.18 5.59 0.94
C ARG A 132 13.92 5.19 1.74
N LYS A 133 13.13 6.15 2.21
CA LYS A 133 11.85 5.92 2.91
C LYS A 133 10.63 6.05 2.00
N ARG A 134 10.78 6.57 0.78
CA ARG A 134 9.70 6.65 -0.20
C ARG A 134 9.31 5.25 -0.63
N LEU A 135 8.03 4.94 -0.56
CA LEU A 135 7.53 3.60 -0.90
C LEU A 135 7.70 3.22 -2.38
N THR A 136 7.99 4.19 -3.25
CA THR A 136 8.35 3.95 -4.66
C THR A 136 9.84 4.16 -4.95
N SER A 137 10.72 4.24 -3.94
CA SER A 137 12.17 4.34 -4.17
C SER A 137 12.74 3.02 -4.69
N THR A 138 13.92 3.09 -5.31
CA THR A 138 14.66 1.93 -5.81
C THR A 138 14.90 0.88 -4.72
N ARG A 139 15.13 1.32 -3.48
CA ARG A 139 15.21 0.42 -2.32
C ARG A 139 13.96 -0.43 -2.15
N PHE A 140 12.79 0.17 -2.28
CA PHE A 140 11.52 -0.56 -2.17
C PHE A 140 11.24 -1.38 -3.42
N MET A 141 11.61 -0.91 -4.63
CA MET A 141 11.51 -1.71 -5.85
C MET A 141 12.32 -3.00 -5.73
N GLN A 142 13.55 -2.92 -5.17
CA GLN A 142 14.38 -4.09 -4.87
C GLN A 142 13.69 -5.05 -3.89
N LEU A 143 12.96 -4.53 -2.92
CA LEU A 143 12.21 -5.33 -1.96
C LEU A 143 10.98 -5.99 -2.61
N TYR A 144 10.23 -5.22 -3.42
CA TYR A 144 9.00 -5.70 -4.05
C TYR A 144 9.24 -6.78 -5.09
N GLN A 145 10.33 -6.72 -5.87
CA GLN A 145 10.66 -7.78 -6.82
C GLN A 145 10.89 -9.15 -6.18
N ASN A 146 11.21 -9.18 -4.87
CA ASN A 146 11.38 -10.44 -4.13
C ASN A 146 10.06 -11.15 -3.85
N ILE A 147 8.93 -10.45 -3.92
CA ILE A 147 7.61 -10.98 -3.58
C ILE A 147 6.63 -10.94 -4.74
N LEU A 148 6.80 -10.00 -5.69
CA LEU A 148 5.93 -9.89 -6.84
C LEU A 148 6.13 -11.02 -7.84
N SER A 149 5.04 -11.39 -8.49
CA SER A 149 5.08 -12.21 -9.71
C SER A 149 5.83 -11.47 -10.84
N PRO A 150 6.33 -12.18 -11.88
CA PRO A 150 7.11 -11.55 -12.95
C PRO A 150 6.42 -10.38 -13.66
N GLU A 151 5.10 -10.44 -13.79
CA GLU A 151 4.25 -9.36 -14.37
C GLU A 151 3.53 -8.55 -13.29
N GLY A 152 4.06 -8.56 -12.05
CA GLY A 152 3.45 -7.92 -10.91
C GLY A 152 3.33 -6.41 -11.09
N LEU A 153 2.17 -5.88 -10.73
CA LEU A 153 1.82 -4.48 -10.91
C LEU A 153 2.07 -3.66 -9.64
N ILE A 154 2.56 -2.45 -9.84
CA ILE A 154 2.62 -1.44 -8.78
C ILE A 154 1.73 -0.26 -9.17
N HIS A 155 0.88 0.15 -8.23
CA HIS A 155 -0.03 1.26 -8.35
C HIS A 155 0.34 2.32 -7.31
N LEU A 156 0.52 3.55 -7.75
CA LEU A 156 0.59 4.71 -6.88
C LEU A 156 -0.62 5.60 -7.14
N LYS A 157 -1.37 5.92 -6.10
CA LYS A 157 -2.44 6.91 -6.08
C LYS A 157 -2.10 7.95 -5.02
N SER A 158 -1.96 9.23 -5.39
CA SER A 158 -1.47 10.27 -4.49
C SER A 158 -2.02 11.64 -4.84
N ASP A 159 -2.24 12.46 -3.81
CA ASP A 159 -2.47 13.90 -3.90
C ASP A 159 -1.16 14.68 -4.16
N SER A 160 -0.02 14.13 -3.73
CA SER A 160 1.29 14.78 -3.79
C SER A 160 1.87 14.84 -5.21
N PRO A 161 2.02 16.04 -5.81
CA PRO A 161 2.73 16.22 -7.07
C PRO A 161 4.18 15.73 -6.98
N PHE A 162 4.83 15.96 -5.84
CA PHE A 162 6.20 15.52 -5.59
C PHE A 162 6.34 14.01 -5.69
N MET A 163 5.48 13.27 -4.98
CA MET A 163 5.54 11.80 -4.96
C MET A 163 5.27 11.19 -6.33
N TYR A 164 4.31 11.76 -7.06
CA TYR A 164 3.99 11.36 -8.41
C TYR A 164 5.16 11.62 -9.38
N THR A 165 5.71 12.84 -9.40
CA THR A 165 6.84 13.20 -10.29
C THR A 165 8.05 12.33 -9.99
N TYR A 166 8.41 12.17 -8.71
CA TYR A 166 9.49 11.28 -8.30
C TYR A 166 9.27 9.85 -8.83
N THR A 167 8.05 9.32 -8.69
CA THR A 167 7.75 7.95 -9.14
C THR A 167 7.86 7.83 -10.64
N CYS A 168 7.37 8.80 -11.40
CA CYS A 168 7.51 8.82 -12.86
C CYS A 168 8.99 8.81 -13.30
N GLU A 169 9.83 9.63 -12.66
CA GLU A 169 11.26 9.67 -12.96
C GLU A 169 11.98 8.36 -12.55
N MET A 170 11.62 7.77 -11.40
CA MET A 170 12.14 6.49 -10.97
C MET A 170 11.78 5.37 -11.96
N VAL A 171 10.52 5.32 -12.40
CA VAL A 171 10.02 4.37 -13.39
C VAL A 171 10.75 4.51 -14.73
N LYS A 172 10.91 5.75 -15.20
CA LYS A 172 11.63 6.09 -16.44
C LYS A 172 13.11 5.71 -16.35
N ALA A 173 13.81 6.11 -15.29
CA ALA A 173 15.24 5.81 -15.09
C ALA A 173 15.53 4.31 -15.09
N ASN A 174 14.58 3.52 -14.60
CA ASN A 174 14.69 2.06 -14.56
C ASN A 174 14.00 1.37 -15.75
N GLY A 175 13.36 2.09 -16.67
CA GLY A 175 12.70 1.54 -17.85
C GLY A 175 11.59 0.53 -17.50
N TYR A 176 10.83 0.76 -16.43
CA TYR A 176 9.67 -0.05 -16.13
C TYR A 176 8.53 0.24 -17.11
N PRO A 177 7.83 -0.79 -17.65
CA PRO A 177 6.69 -0.58 -18.53
C PRO A 177 5.53 0.12 -17.80
N VAL A 178 5.19 1.32 -18.25
CA VAL A 178 4.05 2.09 -17.75
C VAL A 178 2.80 1.67 -18.50
N GLN A 179 1.75 1.29 -17.79
CA GLN A 179 0.44 0.98 -18.34
C GLN A 179 -0.48 2.20 -18.33
N VAL A 180 -0.44 2.99 -17.26
CA VAL A 180 -1.26 4.19 -17.07
C VAL A 180 -0.45 5.22 -16.29
N SER A 181 -0.55 6.50 -16.67
CA SER A 181 0.01 7.62 -15.93
C SER A 181 -0.83 8.86 -16.17
N THR A 182 -1.29 9.52 -15.12
CA THR A 182 -2.05 10.77 -15.18
C THR A 182 -1.83 11.60 -13.92
N ASP A 183 -1.76 12.91 -14.09
CA ASP A 183 -1.68 13.90 -13.01
C ASP A 183 -3.06 14.41 -12.56
N ASP A 184 -4.12 13.98 -13.26
CA ASP A 184 -5.52 14.27 -12.91
C ASP A 184 -6.40 13.05 -13.20
N LEU A 185 -6.51 12.16 -12.24
CA LEU A 185 -7.20 10.88 -12.38
C LEU A 185 -8.68 11.06 -12.78
N TYR A 186 -9.38 11.97 -12.12
CA TYR A 186 -10.83 12.08 -12.26
C TYR A 186 -11.28 12.82 -13.52
N HIS A 187 -10.39 13.58 -14.16
CA HIS A 187 -10.64 14.23 -15.44
C HIS A 187 -9.92 13.55 -16.64
N SER A 188 -9.18 12.48 -16.36
CA SER A 188 -8.38 11.77 -17.38
C SER A 188 -9.20 10.93 -18.37
N GLY A 189 -10.45 10.65 -18.08
CA GLY A 189 -11.27 9.69 -18.82
C GLY A 189 -10.91 8.22 -18.55
N ILE A 190 -9.99 7.96 -17.62
CA ILE A 190 -9.66 6.60 -17.18
C ILE A 190 -10.82 6.12 -16.30
N THR A 191 -11.61 5.20 -16.83
CA THR A 191 -12.69 4.55 -16.12
C THR A 191 -12.20 3.20 -15.63
N ASP A 192 -11.90 3.12 -14.34
CA ASP A 192 -11.56 1.87 -13.67
C ASP A 192 -12.29 1.87 -12.33
N ASP A 193 -13.15 0.90 -12.13
CA ASP A 193 -13.95 0.75 -10.92
C ASP A 193 -13.11 0.78 -9.64
N ILE A 194 -11.87 0.30 -9.71
CA ILE A 194 -10.92 0.30 -8.58
C ILE A 194 -10.57 1.74 -8.18
N LEU A 195 -10.42 2.61 -9.16
CA LEU A 195 -10.01 4.00 -8.94
C LEU A 195 -11.14 4.86 -8.35
N GLU A 196 -12.39 4.39 -8.44
CA GLU A 196 -13.56 5.06 -7.84
C GLU A 196 -13.68 4.85 -6.33
N ILE A 197 -12.94 3.90 -5.75
CA ILE A 197 -12.89 3.73 -4.29
C ILE A 197 -12.14 4.93 -3.71
N LYS A 198 -12.88 5.81 -3.04
CA LYS A 198 -12.34 7.03 -2.43
C LYS A 198 -12.16 6.81 -0.93
N THR A 199 -10.91 6.89 -0.47
CA THR A 199 -10.63 6.89 0.96
C THR A 199 -11.11 8.20 1.60
N PHE A 200 -11.27 8.19 2.92
CA PHE A 200 -11.61 9.40 3.68
C PHE A 200 -10.64 10.56 3.39
N TYR A 201 -9.35 10.29 3.33
CA TYR A 201 -8.35 11.32 3.01
C TYR A 201 -8.49 11.84 1.59
N GLU A 202 -8.74 10.96 0.64
CA GLU A 202 -8.92 11.33 -0.76
C GLU A 202 -10.10 12.27 -0.97
N GLN A 203 -11.23 12.00 -0.30
CA GLN A 203 -12.39 12.88 -0.34
C GLN A 203 -12.06 14.29 0.15
N GLN A 204 -11.30 14.39 1.26
CA GLN A 204 -10.85 15.67 1.79
C GLN A 204 -9.96 16.46 0.81
N TRP A 205 -9.10 15.78 0.05
CA TRP A 205 -8.24 16.42 -0.95
C TRP A 205 -9.04 16.88 -2.16
N LEU A 206 -9.98 16.08 -2.64
CA LEU A 206 -10.89 16.46 -3.73
C LEU A 206 -11.76 17.66 -3.35
N GLU A 207 -12.28 17.72 -2.13
CA GLU A 207 -13.05 18.87 -1.60
C GLU A 207 -12.22 20.17 -1.55
N ARG A 208 -10.90 20.05 -1.42
CA ARG A 208 -9.95 21.18 -1.49
C ARG A 208 -9.54 21.54 -2.92
N GLY A 209 -10.12 20.91 -3.93
CA GLY A 209 -9.81 21.13 -5.34
C GLY A 209 -8.45 20.57 -5.79
N MET A 210 -7.91 19.60 -5.07
CA MET A 210 -6.64 18.98 -5.45
C MET A 210 -6.87 17.82 -6.40
N ASN A 211 -6.08 17.77 -7.49
CA ASN A 211 -6.09 16.66 -8.42
C ASN A 211 -5.41 15.44 -7.82
N ILE A 212 -6.00 14.28 -7.99
CA ILE A 212 -5.40 13.00 -7.61
C ILE A 212 -4.59 12.45 -8.80
N LYS A 213 -3.33 12.13 -8.52
CA LYS A 213 -2.41 11.56 -9.50
C LYS A 213 -2.40 10.06 -9.40
N TYR A 214 -2.17 9.42 -10.54
CA TYR A 214 -2.11 7.96 -10.59
C TYR A 214 -1.08 7.47 -11.60
N ILE A 215 -0.31 6.46 -11.20
CA ILE A 215 0.56 5.71 -12.11
C ILE A 215 0.46 4.22 -11.81
N ARG A 216 0.40 3.41 -12.87
CA ARG A 216 0.46 1.95 -12.84
C ARG A 216 1.54 1.45 -13.78
N PHE A 217 2.42 0.62 -13.26
CA PHE A 217 3.54 0.07 -14.01
C PHE A 217 3.86 -1.37 -13.62
N VAL A 218 4.53 -2.10 -14.50
CA VAL A 218 5.00 -3.47 -14.26
C VAL A 218 6.35 -3.42 -13.56
N CYS A 219 6.46 -4.07 -12.40
CA CYS A 219 7.71 -4.19 -11.66
C CYS A 219 8.52 -5.40 -12.16
N GLN A 220 9.20 -5.22 -13.28
CA GLN A 220 10.07 -6.26 -13.83
C GLN A 220 11.31 -6.47 -12.95
N PRO A 221 11.76 -7.72 -12.72
CA PRO A 221 12.97 -8.01 -11.98
C PRO A 221 14.21 -7.35 -12.61
N ARG A 222 15.11 -6.82 -11.76
CA ARG A 222 16.33 -6.13 -12.19
C ARG A 222 17.49 -6.47 -11.27
N GLU A 223 18.69 -6.49 -11.84
CA GLU A 223 19.94 -6.65 -11.07
C GLU A 223 20.45 -5.31 -10.55
N GLN A 224 20.23 -4.24 -11.32
CA GLN A 224 20.67 -2.89 -10.99
C GLN A 224 19.50 -1.93 -10.95
N PHE A 225 19.55 -1.00 -10.02
CA PHE A 225 18.54 0.02 -9.80
C PHE A 225 19.17 1.40 -9.89
N ILE A 226 18.56 2.28 -10.67
CA ILE A 226 19.00 3.67 -10.85
C ILE A 226 18.06 4.56 -10.05
N GLU A 227 18.57 5.16 -8.96
CA GLU A 227 17.84 6.18 -8.23
C GLU A 227 17.85 7.47 -9.07
N PRO A 228 16.69 8.09 -9.36
CA PRO A 228 16.66 9.29 -10.17
C PRO A 228 17.34 10.45 -9.43
N ASP A 229 18.26 11.12 -10.12
CA ASP A 229 18.88 12.36 -9.67
C ASP A 229 18.13 13.54 -10.30
N VAL A 230 16.98 13.87 -9.72
CA VAL A 230 16.12 14.96 -10.20
C VAL A 230 15.85 15.94 -9.09
N ASP A 231 16.06 17.21 -9.39
CA ASP A 231 15.62 18.31 -8.53
C ASP A 231 14.12 18.57 -8.82
N ILE A 232 13.27 18.12 -7.89
CA ILE A 232 11.82 18.33 -7.99
C ILE A 232 11.52 19.71 -7.36
N PRO A 233 11.04 20.69 -8.14
CA PRO A 233 10.89 22.06 -7.68
C PRO A 233 10.06 22.19 -6.40
N CYS A 234 10.51 23.05 -5.50
CA CYS A 234 9.91 23.28 -4.17
C CYS A 234 8.43 23.71 -4.22
N LEU A 235 7.98 24.31 -5.34
CA LEU A 235 6.57 24.67 -5.58
C LEU A 235 5.61 23.48 -5.57
N LEU A 236 6.12 22.25 -5.74
CA LEU A 236 5.33 21.02 -5.65
C LEU A 236 5.11 20.55 -4.19
N TYR A 237 5.71 21.25 -3.21
CA TYR A 237 5.62 20.90 -1.79
C TYR A 237 4.46 21.57 -1.04
N THR A 238 3.80 22.56 -1.61
CA THR A 238 2.82 23.39 -0.89
C THR A 238 1.58 22.65 -0.40
N SER A 239 1.31 21.44 -0.92
CA SER A 239 0.22 20.60 -0.45
C SER A 239 0.58 19.74 0.76
N ASP A 240 1.88 19.48 0.99
CA ASP A 240 2.34 18.54 2.02
C ASP A 240 2.53 19.20 3.40
N ALA A 241 2.55 20.53 3.47
CA ALA A 241 2.73 21.26 4.73
C ALA A 241 1.49 21.20 5.67
N ALA A 242 0.38 20.63 5.22
CA ALA A 242 -0.84 20.52 6.02
C ALA A 242 -0.86 19.30 6.96
N ASP A 243 0.01 18.31 6.75
CA ASP A 243 0.01 17.08 7.56
C ASP A 243 0.71 17.26 8.92
N ASP A 244 1.57 18.26 9.09
CA ASP A 244 2.22 18.56 10.38
C ASP A 244 1.27 19.24 11.40
N LEU A 245 0.08 19.68 10.95
CA LEU A 245 -0.90 20.38 11.81
C LEU A 245 -2.01 19.46 12.35
N ILE A 246 -2.07 18.18 11.97
CA ILE A 246 -3.05 17.21 12.49
C ILE A 246 -2.34 16.16 13.37
N GLY A 247 -1.33 16.57 14.10
CA GLY A 247 -0.66 15.80 15.11
C GLY A 247 -1.38 15.92 16.45
N VAL A 248 -2.55 15.32 16.62
CA VAL A 248 -3.12 14.99 17.95
C VAL A 248 -3.79 13.61 17.89
#